data_65cfa7687c8acb2c476b3ac5bd0af1f8
#
_entry.id   65cfa7687c8acb2c476b3ac5bd0af1f8
#
_cell.length_a   1.000
_cell.length_b   1.000
_cell.length_c   1.000
_cell.angle_alpha   90.00
_cell.angle_beta   90.00
_cell.angle_gamma   90.00
#
_symmetry.space_group_name_H-M   'P 1'
#
loop_
_entity.id
_entity.type
_entity.pdbx_description
1 polymer ?
#
loop_
_entity_poly.entity_id
_entity_poly.type
_entity_poly.pdbx_seq_one_letter_code
_entity_poly.pdbx_strand_id
1 'polypeptide(L)'
;ATAEEKANFESEKDWTIDVQNFEEQLKYLKKHNYKTLTMKEFYEWKQGKIELPHKSVLITFDDGFLSNYHYAFPLLKKYNMNATVFLIGEYVQNATQTDWDGNIKTYMPLELVEKSKEEYPNIDFCSHTYGLHYHNSINEVSKEQMKKDFSLFNNNITNTKFLAYPFGQYNEDLINAWKDSDGLLAFAYGPTRKDYRKASKNDDNYEIPRLNVSHGMKTWKLGLRLLLGN
;
A
#
# COMPACT_ATOMS: atom_id res chain seq x y z
N ALA A 1 4.83 -10.51 -24.24
CA ALA A 1 3.98 -9.32 -23.96
C ALA A 1 3.46 -8.75 -25.26
N THR A 2 2.16 -8.47 -25.34
CA THR A 2 1.50 -7.81 -26.48
C THR A 2 1.99 -6.36 -26.61
N ALA A 3 1.66 -5.69 -27.71
CA ALA A 3 1.96 -4.26 -27.88
C ALA A 3 1.20 -3.40 -26.84
N GLU A 4 -0.02 -3.79 -26.48
CA GLU A 4 -0.84 -3.13 -25.46
C GLU A 4 -0.26 -3.32 -24.05
N GLU A 5 0.16 -4.52 -23.68
CA GLU A 5 0.85 -4.79 -22.41
C GLU A 5 2.11 -3.95 -22.27
N LYS A 6 2.89 -3.81 -23.34
CA LYS A 6 4.09 -2.96 -23.35
C LYS A 6 3.74 -1.48 -23.20
N ALA A 7 2.69 -1.00 -23.88
CA ALA A 7 2.24 0.40 -23.76
C ALA A 7 1.71 0.70 -22.34
N ASN A 8 0.93 -0.19 -21.76
CA ASN A 8 0.45 -0.09 -20.38
C ASN A 8 1.61 -0.08 -19.39
N PHE A 9 2.60 -0.96 -19.57
CA PHE A 9 3.80 -0.98 -18.74
C PHE A 9 4.60 0.34 -18.85
N GLU A 10 4.82 0.87 -20.05
CA GLU A 10 5.56 2.13 -20.22
C GLU A 10 4.87 3.32 -19.53
N SER A 11 3.52 3.35 -19.49
CA SER A 11 2.77 4.39 -18.79
C SER A 11 2.85 4.28 -17.26
N GLU A 12 3.05 3.07 -16.72
CA GLU A 12 3.01 2.76 -15.28
C GLU A 12 4.37 2.35 -14.70
N LYS A 13 5.43 2.37 -15.50
CA LYS A 13 6.75 1.85 -15.10
C LYS A 13 7.32 2.49 -13.84
N ASP A 14 7.00 3.75 -13.58
CA ASP A 14 7.50 4.45 -12.40
C ASP A 14 6.78 3.99 -11.10
N TRP A 15 5.63 3.32 -11.25
CA TRP A 15 4.76 2.84 -10.15
C TRP A 15 4.75 1.32 -10.03
N THR A 16 5.41 0.62 -10.95
CA THR A 16 5.47 -0.85 -10.97
C THR A 16 6.86 -1.35 -10.69
N ILE A 17 6.96 -2.61 -10.30
CA ILE A 17 8.20 -3.35 -10.18
C ILE A 17 8.06 -4.70 -10.89
N ASP A 18 9.09 -5.14 -11.61
CA ASP A 18 9.08 -6.46 -12.20
C ASP A 18 9.22 -7.55 -11.13
N VAL A 19 8.62 -8.72 -11.42
CA VAL A 19 8.55 -9.84 -10.47
C VAL A 19 9.92 -10.33 -10.03
N GLN A 20 10.88 -10.41 -10.97
CA GLN A 20 12.23 -10.86 -10.65
C GLN A 20 12.94 -9.88 -9.71
N ASN A 21 12.85 -8.58 -9.99
CA ASN A 21 13.45 -7.56 -9.13
C ASN A 21 12.79 -7.53 -7.75
N PHE A 22 11.46 -7.71 -7.67
CA PHE A 22 10.76 -7.84 -6.40
C PHE A 22 11.28 -9.05 -5.60
N GLU A 23 11.40 -10.22 -6.24
CA GLU A 23 11.95 -11.41 -5.57
C GLU A 23 13.38 -11.19 -5.08
N GLU A 24 14.25 -10.54 -5.86
CA GLU A 24 15.61 -10.19 -5.43
C GLU A 24 15.62 -9.24 -4.21
N GLN A 25 14.67 -8.33 -4.15
CA GLN A 25 14.52 -7.45 -2.98
C GLN A 25 14.05 -8.21 -1.74
N LEU A 26 13.13 -9.17 -1.87
CA LEU A 26 12.73 -10.05 -0.76
C LEU A 26 13.91 -10.92 -0.28
N LYS A 27 14.70 -11.49 -1.20
CA LYS A 27 15.93 -12.22 -0.86
C LYS A 27 16.92 -11.33 -0.08
N TYR A 28 17.06 -10.08 -0.50
CA TYR A 28 17.90 -9.11 0.20
C TYR A 28 17.41 -8.86 1.62
N LEU A 29 16.12 -8.58 1.82
CA LEU A 29 15.54 -8.38 3.14
C LEU A 29 15.77 -9.60 4.05
N LYS A 30 15.54 -10.81 3.52
CA LYS A 30 15.77 -12.07 4.24
C LYS A 30 17.24 -12.25 4.62
N LYS A 31 18.16 -12.09 3.65
CA LYS A 31 19.61 -12.22 3.85
C LYS A 31 20.16 -11.28 4.92
N HIS A 32 19.56 -10.08 5.02
CA HIS A 32 20.01 -9.04 5.96
C HIS A 32 19.19 -9.02 7.26
N ASN A 33 18.36 -10.05 7.52
CA ASN A 33 17.54 -10.22 8.72
C ASN A 33 16.58 -9.04 8.98
N TYR A 34 15.97 -8.52 7.93
CA TYR A 34 14.86 -7.57 8.10
C TYR A 34 13.60 -8.31 8.55
N LYS A 35 12.95 -7.80 9.59
CA LYS A 35 11.59 -8.21 9.98
C LYS A 35 10.59 -7.42 9.14
N THR A 36 9.71 -8.12 8.44
CA THR A 36 8.54 -7.49 7.81
C THR A 36 7.41 -7.42 8.82
N LEU A 37 6.75 -6.26 8.91
CA LEU A 37 5.73 -5.98 9.91
C LEU A 37 4.34 -6.22 9.33
N THR A 38 3.42 -6.63 10.22
CA THR A 38 1.98 -6.44 9.99
C THR A 38 1.60 -4.99 10.28
N MET A 39 0.46 -4.54 9.76
CA MET A 39 -0.07 -3.21 10.05
C MET A 39 -0.34 -3.03 11.56
N LYS A 40 -0.81 -4.09 12.22
CA LYS A 40 -1.01 -4.10 13.68
C LYS A 40 0.29 -3.85 14.45
N GLU A 41 1.38 -4.57 14.11
CA GLU A 41 2.69 -4.38 14.77
C GLU A 41 3.21 -2.96 14.55
N PHE A 42 3.05 -2.41 13.34
CA PHE A 42 3.44 -1.03 13.05
C PHE A 42 2.65 -0.03 13.91
N TYR A 43 1.32 -0.21 14.03
CA TYR A 43 0.49 0.62 14.88
C TYR A 43 0.86 0.52 16.37
N GLU A 44 1.05 -0.70 16.89
CA GLU A 44 1.43 -0.92 18.29
C GLU A 44 2.79 -0.29 18.63
N TRP A 45 3.73 -0.33 17.68
CA TRP A 45 5.00 0.38 17.81
C TRP A 45 4.82 1.90 17.83
N LYS A 46 3.99 2.45 16.96
CA LYS A 46 3.65 3.88 16.96
C LYS A 46 3.04 4.32 18.29
N GLN A 47 2.26 3.46 18.93
CA GLN A 47 1.66 3.71 20.25
C GLN A 47 2.63 3.47 21.43
N GLY A 48 3.86 3.03 21.17
CA GLY A 48 4.82 2.70 22.22
C GLY A 48 4.49 1.43 23.01
N LYS A 49 3.58 0.58 22.50
CA LYS A 49 3.19 -0.66 23.16
C LYS A 49 4.19 -1.79 22.95
N ILE A 50 4.93 -1.74 21.85
CA ILE A 50 5.99 -2.71 21.54
C ILE A 50 7.24 -2.00 21.05
N GLU A 51 8.38 -2.65 21.18
CA GLU A 51 9.62 -2.28 20.52
C GLU A 51 9.86 -3.17 19.30
N LEU A 52 10.36 -2.58 18.22
CA LEU A 52 10.67 -3.30 16.98
C LEU A 52 12.17 -3.57 16.86
N PRO A 53 12.57 -4.69 16.23
CA PRO A 53 13.94 -4.88 15.81
C PRO A 53 14.45 -3.70 14.97
N HIS A 54 15.72 -3.38 15.08
CA HIS A 54 16.34 -2.25 14.39
C HIS A 54 16.19 -2.31 12.87
N LYS A 55 16.13 -3.51 12.31
CA LYS A 55 15.87 -3.79 10.90
C LYS A 55 14.42 -4.25 10.72
N SER A 56 13.48 -3.31 10.72
CA SER A 56 12.07 -3.58 10.46
C SER A 56 11.59 -2.77 9.27
N VAL A 57 10.71 -3.37 8.46
CA VAL A 57 10.08 -2.73 7.29
C VAL A 57 8.60 -3.09 7.24
N LEU A 58 7.77 -2.16 6.87
CA LEU A 58 6.39 -2.40 6.46
C LEU A 58 6.36 -2.36 4.92
N ILE A 59 6.09 -3.51 4.28
CA ILE A 59 5.94 -3.59 2.83
C ILE A 59 4.51 -3.18 2.49
N THR A 60 4.35 -2.24 1.54
CA THR A 60 3.03 -1.76 1.14
C THR A 60 2.86 -1.80 -0.38
N PHE A 61 1.66 -2.13 -0.82
CA PHE A 61 1.19 -2.01 -2.20
C PHE A 61 -0.04 -1.11 -2.21
N ASP A 62 -0.16 -0.26 -3.21
CA ASP A 62 -1.35 0.56 -3.41
C ASP A 62 -2.26 -0.05 -4.48
N ASP A 63 -3.47 0.50 -4.59
CA ASP A 63 -4.51 0.27 -5.60
C ASP A 63 -5.21 -1.09 -5.55
N GLY A 64 -4.54 -2.19 -5.21
CA GLY A 64 -5.13 -3.53 -5.18
C GLY A 64 -5.16 -4.22 -6.54
N PHE A 65 -4.09 -4.09 -7.32
CA PHE A 65 -3.97 -4.75 -8.62
C PHE A 65 -3.97 -6.28 -8.53
N LEU A 66 -4.59 -6.94 -9.52
CA LEU A 66 -4.66 -8.39 -9.64
C LEU A 66 -3.27 -9.04 -9.70
N SER A 67 -2.29 -8.34 -10.26
CA SER A 67 -0.89 -8.78 -10.28
C SER A 67 -0.29 -9.03 -8.88
N ASN A 68 -0.79 -8.34 -7.86
CA ASN A 68 -0.34 -8.56 -6.47
C ASN A 68 -0.72 -9.98 -6.01
N TYR A 69 -1.96 -10.41 -6.28
CA TYR A 69 -2.44 -11.75 -5.95
C TYR A 69 -1.65 -12.83 -6.69
N HIS A 70 -1.43 -12.67 -7.99
CA HIS A 70 -0.80 -13.68 -8.82
C HIS A 70 0.72 -13.79 -8.61
N TYR A 71 1.41 -12.70 -8.32
CA TYR A 71 2.87 -12.66 -8.26
C TYR A 71 3.42 -12.31 -6.89
N ALA A 72 2.91 -11.25 -6.26
CA ALA A 72 3.51 -10.76 -5.01
C ALA A 72 3.17 -11.67 -3.82
N PHE A 73 1.91 -12.08 -3.65
CA PHE A 73 1.47 -12.87 -2.49
C PHE A 73 2.15 -14.24 -2.40
N PRO A 74 2.29 -15.04 -3.51
CA PRO A 74 3.04 -16.28 -3.47
C PRO A 74 4.51 -16.09 -3.07
N LEU A 75 5.16 -15.03 -3.55
CA LEU A 75 6.53 -14.71 -3.18
C LEU A 75 6.65 -14.31 -1.71
N LEU A 76 5.76 -13.45 -1.21
CA LEU A 76 5.72 -13.07 0.20
C LEU A 76 5.53 -14.29 1.11
N LYS A 77 4.61 -15.19 0.75
CA LYS A 77 4.41 -16.46 1.47
C LYS A 77 5.65 -17.35 1.41
N LYS A 78 6.28 -17.52 0.24
CA LYS A 78 7.53 -18.28 0.05
C LYS A 78 8.66 -17.81 0.96
N TYR A 79 8.78 -16.50 1.16
CA TYR A 79 9.82 -15.91 2.00
C TYR A 79 9.41 -15.70 3.45
N ASN A 80 8.16 -16.03 3.82
CA ASN A 80 7.55 -15.79 5.14
C ASN A 80 7.62 -14.31 5.52
N MET A 81 7.10 -13.44 4.65
CA MET A 81 7.11 -11.99 4.80
C MET A 81 5.70 -11.43 4.81
N ASN A 82 5.47 -10.43 5.66
CA ASN A 82 4.21 -9.70 5.74
C ASN A 82 4.18 -8.54 4.77
N ALA A 83 2.98 -8.17 4.32
CA ALA A 83 2.74 -6.94 3.55
C ALA A 83 1.32 -6.41 3.82
N THR A 84 1.10 -5.16 3.43
CA THR A 84 -0.22 -4.50 3.46
C THR A 84 -0.58 -4.02 2.06
N VAL A 85 -1.81 -4.26 1.63
CA VAL A 85 -2.37 -3.74 0.38
C VAL A 85 -3.41 -2.68 0.70
N PHE A 86 -3.24 -1.48 0.18
CA PHE A 86 -4.22 -0.40 0.25
C PHE A 86 -5.12 -0.48 -0.99
N LEU A 87 -6.38 -0.84 -0.78
CA LEU A 87 -7.35 -1.11 -1.85
C LEU A 87 -8.13 0.15 -2.23
N ILE A 88 -8.34 0.37 -3.54
CA ILE A 88 -9.35 1.32 -4.04
C ILE A 88 -10.70 0.58 -4.02
N GLY A 89 -11.60 0.95 -3.10
CA GLY A 89 -12.81 0.19 -2.82
C GLY A 89 -13.70 0.00 -4.02
N GLU A 90 -13.98 1.04 -4.78
CA GLU A 90 -14.88 0.99 -5.94
C GLU A 90 -14.32 0.11 -7.07
N TYR A 91 -13.01 0.16 -7.31
CA TYR A 91 -12.39 -0.69 -8.33
C TYR A 91 -12.43 -2.17 -7.94
N VAL A 92 -12.10 -2.48 -6.69
CA VAL A 92 -12.15 -3.85 -6.16
C VAL A 92 -13.57 -4.41 -6.16
N GLN A 93 -14.56 -3.59 -5.78
CA GLN A 93 -15.97 -4.01 -5.74
C GLN A 93 -16.54 -4.29 -7.14
N ASN A 94 -16.10 -3.53 -8.14
CA ASN A 94 -16.60 -3.66 -9.52
C ASN A 94 -15.75 -4.59 -10.39
N ALA A 95 -14.59 -5.05 -9.92
CA ALA A 95 -13.76 -6.01 -10.64
C ALA A 95 -14.41 -7.39 -10.64
N THR A 96 -14.26 -8.11 -11.76
CA THR A 96 -14.79 -9.47 -11.94
C THR A 96 -13.75 -10.46 -12.44
N GLN A 97 -12.59 -9.97 -12.89
CA GLN A 97 -11.53 -10.78 -13.44
C GLN A 97 -10.71 -11.45 -12.33
N THR A 98 -10.71 -12.76 -12.28
CA THR A 98 -9.96 -13.55 -11.27
C THR A 98 -8.66 -14.14 -11.80
N ASP A 99 -8.61 -14.46 -13.09
CA ASP A 99 -7.41 -15.00 -13.72
C ASP A 99 -6.52 -13.88 -14.26
N TRP A 100 -5.21 -14.07 -14.20
CA TRP A 100 -4.28 -13.11 -14.76
C TRP A 100 -4.41 -13.00 -16.27
N ASP A 101 -4.75 -11.82 -16.74
CA ASP A 101 -4.99 -11.50 -18.16
C ASP A 101 -3.81 -10.79 -18.86
N GLY A 102 -2.70 -10.57 -18.13
CA GLY A 102 -1.54 -9.81 -18.63
C GLY A 102 -1.67 -8.30 -18.49
N ASN A 103 -2.83 -7.79 -18.09
CA ASN A 103 -3.06 -6.36 -17.95
C ASN A 103 -2.71 -5.88 -16.53
N ILE A 104 -1.66 -5.05 -16.42
CA ILE A 104 -1.19 -4.53 -15.14
C ILE A 104 -2.18 -3.57 -14.45
N LYS A 105 -3.20 -3.09 -15.18
CA LYS A 105 -4.27 -2.23 -14.65
C LYS A 105 -5.52 -3.00 -14.21
N THR A 106 -5.53 -4.33 -14.30
CA THR A 106 -6.64 -5.14 -13.79
C THR A 106 -6.60 -5.17 -12.28
N TYR A 107 -7.72 -4.83 -11.63
CA TYR A 107 -7.87 -4.86 -10.18
C TYR A 107 -8.30 -6.23 -9.68
N MET A 108 -7.88 -6.55 -8.47
CA MET A 108 -8.28 -7.77 -7.78
C MET A 108 -9.75 -7.65 -7.35
N PRO A 109 -10.64 -8.60 -7.75
CA PRO A 109 -12.04 -8.56 -7.31
C PRO A 109 -12.17 -8.88 -5.81
N LEU A 110 -13.26 -8.42 -5.21
CA LEU A 110 -13.55 -8.62 -3.77
C LEU A 110 -13.52 -10.10 -3.37
N GLU A 111 -13.96 -11.00 -4.24
CA GLU A 111 -13.87 -12.45 -4.04
C GLU A 111 -12.42 -12.90 -3.76
N LEU A 112 -11.46 -12.41 -4.52
CA LEU A 112 -10.05 -12.73 -4.28
C LEU A 112 -9.46 -12.03 -3.06
N VAL A 113 -9.96 -10.85 -2.70
CA VAL A 113 -9.59 -10.20 -1.42
C VAL A 113 -10.01 -11.08 -0.26
N GLU A 114 -11.27 -11.56 -0.24
CA GLU A 114 -11.77 -12.45 0.82
C GLU A 114 -11.02 -13.79 0.86
N LYS A 115 -10.81 -14.41 -0.29
CA LYS A 115 -10.04 -15.64 -0.42
C LYS A 115 -8.59 -15.47 0.07
N SER A 116 -7.99 -14.31 -0.20
CA SER A 116 -6.62 -14.01 0.24
C SER A 116 -6.46 -13.96 1.75
N LYS A 117 -7.50 -13.59 2.51
CA LYS A 117 -7.44 -13.57 3.98
C LYS A 117 -7.15 -14.96 4.58
N GLU A 118 -7.59 -16.01 3.89
CA GLU A 118 -7.34 -17.40 4.28
C GLU A 118 -6.05 -17.96 3.67
N GLU A 119 -5.83 -17.71 2.38
CA GLU A 119 -4.67 -18.25 1.65
C GLU A 119 -3.34 -17.58 2.00
N TYR A 120 -3.40 -16.28 2.32
CA TYR A 120 -2.25 -15.41 2.60
C TYR A 120 -2.47 -14.60 3.89
N PRO A 121 -2.53 -15.26 5.07
CA PRO A 121 -2.79 -14.57 6.35
C PRO A 121 -1.68 -13.58 6.75
N ASN A 122 -0.60 -13.54 5.99
CA ASN A 122 0.49 -12.58 6.10
C ASN A 122 0.25 -11.27 5.30
N ILE A 123 -0.92 -11.12 4.67
CA ILE A 123 -1.30 -9.93 3.90
C ILE A 123 -2.44 -9.20 4.61
N ASP A 124 -2.20 -7.95 4.99
CA ASP A 124 -3.22 -7.04 5.52
C ASP A 124 -3.88 -6.27 4.38
N PHE A 125 -5.18 -6.01 4.47
CA PHE A 125 -5.93 -5.17 3.54
C PHE A 125 -6.44 -3.91 4.24
N CYS A 126 -6.12 -2.75 3.66
CA CYS A 126 -6.41 -1.44 4.22
C CYS A 126 -7.00 -0.50 3.15
N SER A 127 -7.38 0.71 3.54
CA SER A 127 -8.06 1.65 2.65
C SER A 127 -7.08 2.49 1.80
N HIS A 128 -7.37 2.56 0.50
CA HIS A 128 -6.87 3.60 -0.40
C HIS A 128 -8.01 4.50 -0.86
N THR A 129 -8.98 4.75 0.05
CA THR A 129 -10.31 5.34 -0.17
C THR A 129 -11.26 4.42 -0.93
N TYR A 130 -12.55 4.72 -0.92
CA TYR A 130 -13.51 3.98 -1.75
C TYR A 130 -13.53 4.50 -3.18
N GLY A 131 -13.77 5.81 -3.37
CA GLY A 131 -13.89 6.44 -4.67
C GLY A 131 -13.17 7.79 -4.82
N LEU A 132 -12.46 8.29 -3.79
CA LEU A 132 -11.75 9.57 -3.86
C LEU A 132 -10.56 9.57 -4.83
N HIS A 133 -10.13 8.41 -5.28
CA HIS A 133 -9.06 8.26 -6.28
C HIS A 133 -9.40 8.87 -7.65
N TYR A 134 -10.69 9.19 -7.91
CA TYR A 134 -11.12 9.82 -9.17
C TYR A 134 -11.01 11.35 -9.17
N HIS A 135 -10.81 11.97 -8.02
CA HIS A 135 -10.78 13.42 -7.94
C HIS A 135 -9.41 13.95 -8.35
N ASN A 136 -9.39 14.93 -9.24
CA ASN A 136 -8.16 15.59 -9.68
C ASN A 136 -7.50 16.39 -8.54
N SER A 137 -8.29 16.81 -7.57
CA SER A 137 -7.82 17.51 -6.36
C SER A 137 -8.69 17.16 -5.17
N ILE A 138 -8.06 16.78 -4.07
CA ILE A 138 -8.75 16.55 -2.79
C ILE A 138 -9.42 17.80 -2.25
N ASN A 139 -8.99 19.00 -2.66
CA ASN A 139 -9.59 20.27 -2.26
C ASN A 139 -10.97 20.52 -2.87
N GLU A 140 -11.38 19.73 -3.88
CA GLU A 140 -12.71 19.81 -4.49
C GLU A 140 -13.75 18.92 -3.78
N VAL A 141 -13.33 18.15 -2.77
CA VAL A 141 -14.17 17.20 -2.05
C VAL A 141 -14.54 17.77 -0.67
N SER A 142 -15.84 17.79 -0.36
CA SER A 142 -16.28 18.23 0.98
C SER A 142 -15.97 17.19 2.06
N LYS A 143 -15.86 17.65 3.31
CA LYS A 143 -15.60 16.79 4.46
C LYS A 143 -16.67 15.70 4.64
N GLU A 144 -17.93 16.00 4.34
CA GLU A 144 -19.05 15.05 4.38
C GLU A 144 -18.89 13.95 3.31
N GLN A 145 -18.45 14.32 2.10
CA GLN A 145 -18.16 13.36 1.04
C GLN A 145 -16.99 12.45 1.42
N MET A 146 -15.93 13.00 2.06
CA MET A 146 -14.80 12.21 2.56
C MET A 146 -15.25 11.18 3.62
N LYS A 147 -16.05 11.59 4.61
CA LYS A 147 -16.60 10.68 5.63
C LYS A 147 -17.49 9.60 5.04
N LYS A 148 -18.33 9.95 4.05
CA LYS A 148 -19.15 9.00 3.32
C LYS A 148 -18.30 7.97 2.58
N ASP A 149 -17.22 8.41 1.93
CA ASP A 149 -16.28 7.53 1.23
C ASP A 149 -15.64 6.50 2.17
N PHE A 150 -15.14 6.93 3.33
CA PHE A 150 -14.57 6.02 4.35
C PHE A 150 -15.61 5.03 4.89
N SER A 151 -16.85 5.49 5.10
CA SER A 151 -17.95 4.61 5.50
C SER A 151 -18.29 3.57 4.43
N LEU A 152 -18.33 3.97 3.14
CA LEU A 152 -18.52 3.05 2.02
C LEU A 152 -17.42 1.99 1.96
N PHE A 153 -16.16 2.39 2.12
CA PHE A 153 -15.05 1.44 2.15
C PHE A 153 -15.20 0.42 3.28
N ASN A 154 -15.43 0.89 4.51
CA ASN A 154 -15.53 0.03 5.70
C ASN A 154 -16.72 -0.91 5.66
N ASN A 155 -17.83 -0.50 5.02
CA ASN A 155 -19.04 -1.33 4.93
C ASN A 155 -19.00 -2.35 3.79
N ASN A 156 -18.33 -2.01 2.66
CA ASN A 156 -18.43 -2.81 1.44
C ASN A 156 -17.16 -3.63 1.15
N ILE A 157 -16.00 -3.22 1.65
CA ILE A 157 -14.71 -3.85 1.32
C ILE A 157 -14.12 -4.56 2.54
N THR A 158 -13.62 -3.81 3.50
CA THR A 158 -13.11 -4.35 4.75
C THR A 158 -13.05 -3.24 5.80
N ASN A 159 -13.41 -3.59 7.04
CA ASN A 159 -13.33 -2.62 8.13
C ASN A 159 -11.87 -2.40 8.52
N THR A 160 -11.38 -1.20 8.31
CA THR A 160 -10.01 -0.81 8.63
C THR A 160 -9.94 0.60 9.22
N LYS A 161 -8.88 0.85 9.99
CA LYS A 161 -8.54 2.14 10.58
C LYS A 161 -7.23 2.71 10.02
N PHE A 162 -6.79 2.17 8.88
CA PHE A 162 -5.52 2.50 8.24
C PHE A 162 -5.76 2.93 6.79
N LEU A 163 -5.18 4.08 6.42
CA LEU A 163 -5.39 4.74 5.14
C LEU A 163 -4.04 5.02 4.46
N ALA A 164 -3.96 4.86 3.15
CA ALA A 164 -2.97 5.55 2.33
C ALA A 164 -3.67 6.60 1.46
N TYR A 165 -3.13 7.80 1.42
CA TYR A 165 -3.71 8.88 0.61
C TYR A 165 -3.48 8.64 -0.87
N PRO A 166 -4.54 8.66 -1.73
CA PRO A 166 -4.39 8.60 -3.18
C PRO A 166 -3.45 9.69 -3.68
N PHE A 167 -2.49 9.32 -4.55
CA PHE A 167 -1.46 10.21 -5.08
C PHE A 167 -0.64 10.95 -4.00
N GLY A 168 -0.73 10.52 -2.74
CA GLY A 168 -0.16 11.23 -1.59
C GLY A 168 -0.79 12.59 -1.30
N GLN A 169 -1.93 12.90 -1.90
CA GLN A 169 -2.64 14.17 -1.69
C GLN A 169 -3.49 14.12 -0.43
N TYR A 170 -3.30 15.12 0.44
CA TYR A 170 -4.10 15.32 1.65
C TYR A 170 -4.15 16.80 2.03
N ASN A 171 -5.15 17.15 2.81
CA ASN A 171 -5.33 18.44 3.44
C ASN A 171 -5.91 18.26 4.85
N GLU A 172 -6.07 19.34 5.59
CA GLU A 172 -6.61 19.29 6.96
C GLU A 172 -8.02 18.70 7.02
N ASP A 173 -8.86 18.97 6.02
CA ASP A 173 -10.23 18.43 5.99
C ASP A 173 -10.24 16.92 5.83
N LEU A 174 -9.37 16.35 4.98
CA LEU A 174 -9.24 14.90 4.82
C LEU A 174 -8.70 14.24 6.09
N ILE A 175 -7.68 14.82 6.71
CA ILE A 175 -7.14 14.34 7.99
C ILE A 175 -8.24 14.37 9.07
N ASN A 176 -8.96 15.47 9.18
CA ASN A 176 -10.04 15.60 10.17
C ASN A 176 -11.22 14.66 9.86
N ALA A 177 -11.58 14.48 8.60
CA ALA A 177 -12.60 13.51 8.21
C ALA A 177 -12.20 12.07 8.57
N TRP A 178 -10.92 11.72 8.37
CA TRP A 178 -10.38 10.41 8.73
C TRP A 178 -10.38 10.19 10.26
N LYS A 179 -9.96 11.21 11.04
CA LYS A 179 -10.02 11.18 12.50
C LYS A 179 -11.47 11.02 13.01
N ASP A 180 -12.40 11.78 12.46
CA ASP A 180 -13.81 11.71 12.80
C ASP A 180 -14.48 10.38 12.43
N SER A 181 -13.84 9.60 11.55
CA SER A 181 -14.25 8.24 11.12
C SER A 181 -13.49 7.14 11.86
N ASP A 182 -12.94 7.42 13.05
CA ASP A 182 -12.14 6.52 13.88
C ASP A 182 -10.84 6.02 13.22
N GLY A 183 -10.31 6.74 12.24
CA GLY A 183 -9.04 6.44 11.60
C GLY A 183 -7.86 6.58 12.56
N LEU A 184 -6.92 5.65 12.51
CA LEU A 184 -5.79 5.57 13.44
C LEU A 184 -4.46 6.00 12.82
N LEU A 185 -4.21 5.60 11.57
CA LEU A 185 -3.00 5.94 10.83
C LEU A 185 -3.34 6.33 9.39
N ALA A 186 -2.56 7.26 8.82
CA ALA A 186 -2.60 7.56 7.41
C ALA A 186 -1.18 7.75 6.83
N PHE A 187 -0.95 7.16 5.67
CA PHE A 187 0.34 7.12 5.00
C PHE A 187 0.38 8.12 3.85
N ALA A 188 1.39 8.97 3.86
CA ALA A 188 1.63 9.98 2.86
C ALA A 188 2.77 9.57 1.91
N TYR A 189 2.63 9.92 0.64
CA TYR A 189 3.65 9.73 -0.39
C TYR A 189 3.53 10.85 -1.43
N GLY A 190 4.62 11.16 -2.11
CA GLY A 190 4.58 11.97 -3.31
C GLY A 190 4.89 13.45 -3.14
N PRO A 191 4.47 14.30 -4.10
CA PRO A 191 4.96 15.66 -4.27
C PRO A 191 4.59 16.64 -3.15
N THR A 192 3.60 16.31 -2.34
CA THR A 192 3.23 17.10 -1.16
C THR A 192 4.20 16.92 0.00
N ARG A 193 4.99 15.84 -0.04
CA ARG A 193 6.00 15.54 0.97
C ARG A 193 7.39 15.53 0.36
N LYS A 194 8.23 16.47 0.78
CA LYS A 194 9.61 16.63 0.28
C LYS A 194 10.61 15.65 0.90
N ASP A 195 10.22 14.94 1.96
CA ASP A 195 11.07 14.05 2.72
C ASP A 195 10.75 12.57 2.45
N TYR A 196 11.49 11.97 1.56
CA TYR A 196 11.52 10.52 1.38
C TYR A 196 12.37 9.89 2.48
N ARG A 197 11.84 9.79 3.71
CA ARG A 197 12.58 9.27 4.86
C ARG A 197 11.86 8.09 5.51
N LYS A 198 12.57 7.39 6.37
CA LYS A 198 11.97 6.36 7.21
C LYS A 198 10.91 6.97 8.14
N ALA A 199 9.87 6.19 8.40
CA ALA A 199 8.92 6.50 9.44
C ALA A 199 9.61 6.49 10.82
N SER A 200 9.23 7.43 11.66
CA SER A 200 9.67 7.56 13.04
C SER A 200 8.49 7.38 14.01
N LYS A 201 8.78 6.94 15.22
CA LYS A 201 7.77 6.83 16.30
C LYS A 201 7.10 8.19 16.58
N ASN A 202 7.84 9.29 16.39
CA ASN A 202 7.40 10.67 16.67
C ASN A 202 6.72 11.35 15.47
N ASP A 203 6.61 10.70 14.31
CA ASP A 203 5.87 11.26 13.18
C ASP A 203 4.39 11.39 13.53
N ASP A 204 3.72 12.38 12.92
CA ASP A 204 2.26 12.46 13.01
C ASP A 204 1.63 11.16 12.46
N ASN A 205 0.63 10.65 13.16
CA ASN A 205 -0.05 9.41 12.77
C ASN A 205 -0.80 9.53 11.44
N TYR A 206 -1.08 10.73 11.01
CA TYR A 206 -1.84 11.01 9.77
C TYR A 206 -0.97 11.54 8.63
N GLU A 207 0.36 11.54 8.83
CA GLU A 207 1.33 11.97 7.83
C GLU A 207 2.57 11.05 7.79
N ILE A 208 2.36 9.73 7.87
CA ILE A 208 3.45 8.76 7.94
C ILE A 208 4.16 8.67 6.59
N PRO A 209 5.49 8.92 6.54
CA PRO A 209 6.25 8.87 5.29
C PRO A 209 6.46 7.45 4.80
N ARG A 210 6.55 7.30 3.48
CA ARG A 210 6.90 6.03 2.81
C ARG A 210 8.09 6.21 1.87
N LEU A 211 8.92 5.16 1.77
CA LEU A 211 9.98 5.08 0.78
C LEU A 211 9.42 4.44 -0.51
N ASN A 212 9.54 5.12 -1.63
CA ASN A 212 9.13 4.55 -2.91
C ASN A 212 10.13 3.50 -3.41
N VAL A 213 9.60 2.41 -3.96
CA VAL A 213 10.36 1.39 -4.69
C VAL A 213 9.87 1.40 -6.14
N SER A 214 10.61 2.06 -7.02
CA SER A 214 10.27 2.22 -8.43
C SER A 214 10.86 1.13 -9.31
N HIS A 215 10.33 1.03 -10.54
CA HIS A 215 10.88 0.16 -11.59
C HIS A 215 12.39 0.37 -11.77
N GLY A 216 13.11 -0.71 -11.97
CA GLY A 216 14.57 -0.68 -12.16
C GLY A 216 15.39 -0.33 -10.91
N MET A 217 14.77 -0.14 -9.74
CA MET A 217 15.53 0.05 -8.50
C MET A 217 16.29 -1.22 -8.16
N LYS A 218 17.58 -1.18 -8.33
CA LYS A 218 18.48 -2.30 -8.00
C LYS A 218 18.51 -2.54 -6.49
N THR A 219 18.66 -3.80 -6.08
CA THR A 219 18.65 -4.26 -4.68
C THR A 219 19.65 -3.52 -3.79
N TRP A 220 20.85 -3.19 -4.29
CA TRP A 220 21.84 -2.41 -3.53
C TRP A 220 21.33 -0.99 -3.20
N LYS A 221 20.56 -0.37 -4.13
CA LYS A 221 19.99 0.96 -3.92
C LYS A 221 18.86 0.93 -2.87
N LEU A 222 18.03 -0.12 -2.89
CA LEU A 222 17.08 -0.37 -1.82
C LEU A 222 17.80 -0.50 -0.47
N GLY A 223 18.87 -1.31 -0.41
CA GLY A 223 19.68 -1.47 0.79
C GLY A 223 20.23 -0.14 1.32
N LEU A 224 20.75 0.71 0.44
CA LEU A 224 21.25 2.03 0.81
C LEU A 224 20.13 2.93 1.39
N ARG A 225 18.95 2.96 0.75
CA ARG A 225 17.79 3.70 1.27
C ARG A 225 17.34 3.20 2.63
N LEU A 226 17.29 1.87 2.83
CA LEU A 226 16.95 1.28 4.12
C LEU A 226 17.99 1.57 5.21
N LEU A 227 19.24 1.80 4.86
CA LEU A 227 20.29 2.17 5.82
C LEU A 227 20.25 3.67 6.15
N LEU A 228 20.23 4.51 5.12
CA LEU A 228 20.36 5.97 5.28
C LEU A 228 19.03 6.66 5.61
N GLY A 229 17.91 6.07 5.25
CA GLY A 229 16.59 6.66 5.48
C GLY A 229 16.16 7.68 4.43
N ASN A 230 16.82 7.70 3.28
CA ASN A 230 16.54 8.62 2.16
C ASN A 230 16.25 7.85 0.88
#